data_2761866e4b26a69c1e3159280ffab814
#
_entry.id   2761866e4b26a69c1e3159280ffab814
#
_cell.length_a   1.000
_cell.length_b   1.000
_cell.length_c   1.000
_cell.angle_alpha   90.00
_cell.angle_beta   90.00
_cell.angle_gamma   90.00
#
_symmetry.space_group_name_H-M   'P 1'
#
loop_
_entity.id
_entity.type
_entity.pdbx_description
1 polymer ?
#
loop_
_entity_poly.entity_id
_entity_poly.type
_entity_poly.pdbx_seq_one_letter_code
_entity_poly.pdbx_strand_id
1 'polypeptide(L)'
;MLQLTRRYLRQIDGIFLALCAACSVLSVVTLVSIGHNQLGSINKASVQFIASALGILLALIVSTVDYRALARAWPLHAVLAWGMVLPTLLLHNVRLGFLTVGYDAGGTSNYSWYRVGGMTFQPAELAKISFVPVSYTHLTLPTNR
;
A
#
# COMPACT_ATOMS: atom_id res chain seq x y z
N MET A 1 6.31 15.40 26.84
CA MET A 1 5.46 14.74 25.83
C MET A 1 4.72 15.76 24.95
N LEU A 2 3.96 16.71 25.49
CA LEU A 2 3.17 17.70 24.71
C LEU A 2 4.01 18.54 23.71
N GLN A 3 5.25 18.87 24.02
CA GLN A 3 6.10 19.66 23.12
C GLN A 3 6.63 18.85 21.92
N LEU A 4 6.88 17.58 22.09
CA LEU A 4 7.27 16.66 21.01
C LEU A 4 6.12 16.45 20.05
N THR A 5 4.91 16.25 20.57
CA THR A 5 3.68 16.10 19.77
C THR A 5 3.37 17.37 18.97
N ARG A 6 3.54 18.56 19.57
CA ARG A 6 3.37 19.85 18.86
C ARG A 6 4.39 20.06 17.74
N ARG A 7 5.63 19.66 17.97
CA ARG A 7 6.70 19.78 16.96
C ARG A 7 6.45 18.83 15.80
N TYR A 8 5.97 17.63 16.09
CA TYR A 8 5.60 16.60 15.13
C TYR A 8 4.40 17.03 14.26
N LEU A 9 3.31 17.54 14.88
CA LEU A 9 2.14 18.02 14.16
C LEU A 9 2.43 19.23 13.25
N ARG A 10 3.48 20.00 13.54
CA ARG A 10 3.92 21.12 12.69
C ARG A 10 4.72 20.67 11.46
N GLN A 11 5.22 19.45 11.45
CA GLN A 11 5.99 18.89 10.33
C GLN A 11 5.14 18.08 9.35
N ILE A 12 3.92 17.72 9.76
CA ILE A 12 2.98 17.00 8.88
C ILE A 12 2.36 18.02 7.91
N ASP A 13 2.40 17.70 6.63
CA ASP A 13 1.65 18.43 5.63
C ASP A 13 0.14 18.16 5.82
N GLY A 14 -0.52 19.07 6.54
CA GLY A 14 -1.94 18.98 6.86
C GLY A 14 -2.82 18.99 5.61
N ILE A 15 -2.40 19.68 4.56
CA ILE A 15 -3.14 19.75 3.29
C ILE A 15 -3.11 18.38 2.62
N PHE A 16 -1.93 17.76 2.56
CA PHE A 16 -1.78 16.42 1.98
C PHE A 16 -2.60 15.38 2.75
N LEU A 17 -2.55 15.40 4.08
CA LEU A 17 -3.33 14.49 4.92
C LEU A 17 -4.85 14.70 4.74
N ALA A 18 -5.31 15.95 4.64
CA ALA A 18 -6.70 16.28 4.39
C ALA A 18 -7.17 15.77 3.01
N LEU A 19 -6.34 15.91 1.98
CA LEU A 19 -6.63 15.37 0.65
C LEU A 19 -6.72 13.84 0.67
N CYS A 20 -5.80 13.16 1.34
CA CYS A 20 -5.85 11.70 1.50
C CYS A 20 -7.14 11.26 2.23
N ALA A 21 -7.53 11.96 3.29
CA ALA A 21 -8.77 11.69 4.00
C ALA A 21 -10.00 11.92 3.12
N ALA A 22 -10.04 13.02 2.36
CA ALA A 22 -11.11 13.32 1.42
C ALA A 22 -11.26 12.23 0.33
N CYS A 23 -10.15 11.80 -0.27
CA CYS A 23 -10.14 10.70 -1.24
C CYS A 23 -10.64 9.39 -0.61
N SER A 24 -10.25 9.11 0.63
CA SER A 24 -10.72 7.92 1.37
C SER A 24 -12.23 7.96 1.61
N VAL A 25 -12.76 9.12 2.02
CA VAL A 25 -14.21 9.31 2.21
C VAL A 25 -14.97 9.13 0.90
N LEU A 26 -14.49 9.76 -0.18
CA LEU A 26 -15.09 9.61 -1.51
C LEU A 26 -15.10 8.15 -1.97
N SER A 27 -14.01 7.41 -1.74
CA SER A 27 -13.93 5.98 -2.07
C SER A 27 -14.97 5.15 -1.32
N VAL A 28 -15.12 5.38 -0.01
CA VAL A 28 -16.14 4.67 0.80
C VAL A 28 -17.55 5.02 0.35
N VAL A 29 -17.85 6.31 0.13
CA VAL A 29 -19.15 6.78 -0.35
C VAL A 29 -19.50 6.14 -1.70
N THR A 30 -18.55 6.10 -2.62
CA THR A 30 -18.75 5.46 -3.93
C THR A 30 -19.07 3.98 -3.80
N LEU A 31 -18.33 3.25 -2.94
CA LEU A 31 -18.57 1.83 -2.72
C LEU A 31 -19.92 1.57 -2.04
N VAL A 32 -20.33 2.41 -1.09
CA VAL A 32 -21.66 2.31 -0.47
C VAL A 32 -22.75 2.57 -1.52
N SER A 33 -22.59 3.57 -2.37
CA SER A 33 -23.55 3.91 -3.44
C SER A 33 -23.72 2.76 -4.46
N ILE A 34 -22.60 2.14 -4.87
CA ILE A 34 -22.65 0.95 -5.75
C ILE A 34 -23.29 -0.23 -5.02
N GLY A 35 -23.03 -0.36 -3.73
CA GLY A 35 -23.54 -1.44 -2.89
C GLY A 35 -25.02 -1.45 -2.67
N HIS A 36 -25.65 -0.29 -2.74
CA HIS A 36 -27.11 -0.21 -2.65
C HIS A 36 -27.83 -0.95 -3.78
N ASN A 37 -27.15 -1.14 -4.92
CA ASN A 37 -27.71 -1.79 -6.10
C ASN A 37 -27.30 -3.27 -6.24
N GLN A 38 -26.40 -3.80 -5.40
CA GLN A 38 -25.94 -5.18 -5.47
C GLN A 38 -25.77 -5.78 -4.05
N LEU A 39 -26.57 -6.80 -3.75
CA LEU A 39 -26.46 -7.61 -2.54
C LEU A 39 -25.05 -8.23 -2.44
N GLY A 40 -24.17 -7.67 -1.61
CA GLY A 40 -22.80 -8.14 -1.41
C GLY A 40 -21.74 -7.03 -1.33
N SER A 41 -22.09 -5.80 -1.66
CA SER A 41 -21.16 -4.66 -1.69
C SER A 41 -20.97 -3.97 -0.33
N ILE A 42 -21.82 -4.23 0.65
CA ILE A 42 -21.68 -3.68 2.01
C ILE A 42 -20.36 -4.16 2.65
N ASN A 43 -19.99 -5.43 2.40
CA ASN A 43 -18.73 -5.98 2.88
C ASN A 43 -17.49 -5.27 2.26
N LYS A 44 -17.58 -4.86 0.99
CA LYS A 44 -16.48 -4.14 0.32
C LYS A 44 -16.29 -2.74 0.88
N ALA A 45 -17.39 -2.02 1.17
CA ALA A 45 -17.33 -0.69 1.77
C ALA A 45 -16.73 -0.74 3.20
N SER A 46 -17.11 -1.74 4.00
CA SER A 46 -16.53 -1.95 5.34
C SER A 46 -15.05 -2.26 5.28
N VAL A 47 -14.62 -3.12 4.37
CA VAL A 47 -13.20 -3.43 4.14
C VAL A 47 -12.44 -2.17 3.70
N GLN A 48 -13.02 -1.38 2.81
CA GLN A 48 -12.41 -0.12 2.36
C GLN A 48 -12.26 0.89 3.49
N PHE A 49 -13.27 1.01 4.35
CA PHE A 49 -13.21 1.91 5.51
C PHE A 49 -12.08 1.49 6.47
N ILE A 50 -12.01 0.21 6.82
CA ILE A 50 -10.96 -0.32 7.70
C ILE A 50 -9.58 -0.14 7.06
N ALA A 51 -9.44 -0.46 5.78
CA ALA A 51 -8.19 -0.29 5.05
C ALA A 51 -7.74 1.18 4.99
N SER A 52 -8.67 2.12 4.79
CA SER A 52 -8.39 3.55 4.79
C SER A 52 -7.95 4.05 6.16
N ALA A 53 -8.64 3.64 7.22
CA ALA A 53 -8.26 3.98 8.59
C ALA A 53 -6.89 3.44 8.96
N LEU A 54 -6.62 2.17 8.62
CA LEU A 54 -5.32 1.54 8.82
C LEU A 54 -4.22 2.22 7.99
N GLY A 55 -4.50 2.59 6.75
CA GLY A 55 -3.58 3.30 5.87
C GLY A 55 -3.18 4.67 6.42
N ILE A 56 -4.15 5.46 6.92
CA ILE A 56 -3.87 6.75 7.56
C ILE A 56 -3.03 6.55 8.83
N LEU A 57 -3.37 5.55 9.65
CA LEU A 57 -2.61 5.24 10.86
C LEU A 57 -1.16 4.86 10.53
N LEU A 58 -0.97 4.00 9.54
CA LEU A 58 0.36 3.61 9.06
C LEU A 58 1.13 4.80 8.49
N ALA A 59 0.49 5.69 7.74
CA ALA A 59 1.11 6.91 7.23
C ALA A 59 1.62 7.80 8.36
N LEU A 60 0.84 7.97 9.44
CA LEU A 60 1.26 8.71 10.63
C LEU A 60 2.44 8.04 11.34
N ILE A 61 2.47 6.71 11.44
CA ILE A 61 3.58 5.98 12.04
C ILE A 61 4.84 6.11 11.16
N VAL A 62 4.72 5.89 9.86
CA VAL A 62 5.85 5.97 8.92
C VAL A 62 6.41 7.38 8.84
N SER A 63 5.58 8.42 9.00
CA SER A 63 6.05 9.81 9.02
C SER A 63 6.96 10.13 10.21
N THR A 64 7.02 9.28 11.24
CA THR A 64 8.00 9.40 12.35
C THR A 64 9.36 8.76 12.03
N VAL A 65 9.41 7.92 10.99
CA VAL A 65 10.63 7.19 10.61
C VAL A 65 11.52 8.07 9.76
N ASP A 66 12.83 8.06 10.04
CA ASP A 66 13.79 8.77 9.21
C ASP A 66 13.86 8.11 7.82
N TYR A 67 13.41 8.86 6.79
CA TYR A 67 13.44 8.41 5.40
C TYR A 67 14.85 8.05 4.91
N ARG A 68 15.90 8.63 5.51
CA ARG A 68 17.29 8.32 5.18
C ARG A 68 17.69 6.90 5.60
N ALA A 69 17.15 6.43 6.73
CA ALA A 69 17.34 5.05 7.16
C ALA A 69 16.61 4.07 6.20
N LEU A 70 15.38 4.42 5.80
CA LEU A 70 14.61 3.67 4.82
C LEU A 70 15.33 3.62 3.46
N ALA A 71 15.84 4.75 3.02
CA ALA A 71 16.59 4.87 1.77
C ALA A 71 17.89 4.07 1.77
N ARG A 72 18.59 4.01 2.91
CA ARG A 72 19.80 3.19 3.05
C ARG A 72 19.53 1.70 2.94
N ALA A 73 18.32 1.27 3.31
CA ALA A 73 17.85 -0.12 3.22
C ALA A 73 17.32 -0.49 1.81
N TRP A 74 17.61 0.31 0.77
CA TRP A 74 17.13 0.07 -0.59
C TRP A 74 17.42 -1.35 -1.14
N PRO A 75 18.61 -1.99 -0.87
CA PRO A 75 18.83 -3.33 -1.38
C PRO A 75 17.85 -4.35 -0.78
N LEU A 76 17.53 -4.20 0.50
CA LEU A 76 16.54 -5.04 1.17
C LEU A 76 15.15 -4.85 0.55
N HIS A 77 14.75 -3.61 0.30
CA HIS A 77 13.48 -3.30 -0.37
C HIS A 77 13.42 -3.87 -1.79
N ALA A 78 14.52 -3.76 -2.54
CA ALA A 78 14.62 -4.32 -3.88
C ALA A 78 14.46 -5.85 -3.86
N VAL A 79 15.19 -6.54 -2.98
CA VAL A 79 15.09 -8.00 -2.85
C VAL A 79 13.68 -8.44 -2.44
N LEU A 80 13.05 -7.75 -1.49
CA LEU A 80 11.68 -8.05 -1.07
C LEU A 80 10.67 -7.81 -2.21
N ALA A 81 10.78 -6.69 -2.91
CA ALA A 81 9.90 -6.37 -4.03
C ALA A 81 10.01 -7.41 -5.16
N TRP A 82 11.22 -7.73 -5.58
CA TRP A 82 11.47 -8.76 -6.60
C TRP A 82 11.07 -10.15 -6.12
N GLY A 83 11.38 -10.51 -4.87
CA GLY A 83 11.00 -11.79 -4.28
C GLY A 83 9.48 -11.99 -4.20
N MET A 84 8.71 -10.91 -4.12
CA MET A 84 7.25 -10.98 -4.12
C MET A 84 6.65 -10.94 -5.54
N VAL A 85 7.25 -10.20 -6.46
CA VAL A 85 6.71 -10.05 -7.83
C VAL A 85 7.12 -11.22 -8.73
N LEU A 86 8.38 -11.70 -8.67
CA LEU A 86 8.87 -12.79 -9.50
C LEU A 86 8.02 -14.07 -9.43
N PRO A 87 7.59 -14.55 -8.25
CA PRO A 87 6.76 -15.74 -8.20
C PRO A 87 5.44 -15.61 -8.95
N THR A 88 4.83 -14.41 -9.00
CA THR A 88 3.59 -14.21 -9.74
C THR A 88 3.78 -14.26 -11.26
N LEU A 89 4.99 -13.98 -11.75
CA LEU A 89 5.32 -14.11 -13.17
C LEU A 89 5.57 -15.56 -13.58
N LEU A 90 6.13 -16.37 -12.66
CA LEU A 90 6.54 -17.74 -12.93
C LEU A 90 5.44 -18.77 -12.60
N LEU A 91 4.64 -18.48 -11.59
CA LEU A 91 3.65 -19.39 -11.03
C LEU A 91 2.24 -18.87 -11.31
N HIS A 92 1.49 -19.63 -12.10
CA HIS A 92 0.11 -19.32 -12.45
C HIS A 92 -0.84 -20.21 -11.64
N ASN A 93 -1.61 -19.59 -10.75
CA ASN A 93 -2.63 -20.24 -9.94
C ASN A 93 -2.14 -21.44 -9.10
N VAL A 94 -0.89 -21.38 -8.62
CA VAL A 94 -0.30 -22.43 -7.79
C VAL A 94 -0.79 -22.28 -6.35
N ARG A 95 -1.41 -23.34 -5.82
CA ARG A 95 -1.91 -23.40 -4.45
C ARG A 95 -0.87 -24.00 -3.52
N LEU A 96 -0.48 -23.24 -2.50
CA LEU A 96 0.41 -23.63 -1.42
C LEU A 96 -0.37 -23.57 -0.09
N GLY A 97 -1.21 -24.54 0.16
CA GLY A 97 -2.09 -24.57 1.33
C GLY A 97 -3.10 -23.41 1.31
N PHE A 98 -2.96 -22.46 2.26
CA PHE A 98 -3.82 -21.26 2.36
C PHE A 98 -3.42 -20.11 1.43
N LEU A 99 -2.27 -20.22 0.77
CA LEU A 99 -1.73 -19.21 -0.15
C LEU A 99 -1.89 -19.71 -1.60
N THR A 100 -2.45 -18.87 -2.47
CA THR A 100 -2.43 -19.08 -3.93
C THR A 100 -1.56 -18.00 -4.55
N VAL A 101 -0.56 -18.41 -5.31
CA VAL A 101 0.36 -17.53 -6.05
C VAL A 101 -0.09 -17.44 -7.50
N GLY A 102 -0.03 -16.24 -8.08
CA GLY A 102 -0.48 -16.03 -9.45
C GLY A 102 -1.98 -16.25 -9.59
N TYR A 103 -2.78 -15.70 -8.68
CA TYR A 103 -4.24 -15.76 -8.74
C TYR A 103 -4.78 -14.71 -9.72
N ASP A 104 -5.73 -15.10 -10.55
CA ASP A 104 -6.48 -14.19 -11.42
C ASP A 104 -7.72 -13.67 -10.66
N ALA A 105 -7.64 -12.45 -10.17
CA ALA A 105 -8.72 -11.84 -9.38
C ALA A 105 -9.93 -11.38 -10.21
N GLY A 106 -9.76 -11.21 -11.51
CA GLY A 106 -10.79 -10.62 -12.38
C GLY A 106 -11.23 -11.51 -13.55
N GLY A 107 -10.72 -12.73 -13.67
CA GLY A 107 -11.01 -13.58 -14.84
C GLY A 107 -10.42 -13.02 -16.15
N THR A 108 -9.39 -12.18 -16.04
CA THR A 108 -8.78 -11.48 -17.17
C THR A 108 -7.49 -12.12 -17.66
N SER A 109 -7.16 -13.30 -17.16
CA SER A 109 -5.87 -13.99 -17.37
C SER A 109 -4.66 -13.20 -16.82
N ASN A 110 -4.90 -12.32 -15.84
CA ASN A 110 -3.86 -11.56 -15.16
C ASN A 110 -3.50 -12.24 -13.83
N TYR A 111 -2.43 -13.00 -13.83
CA TYR A 111 -1.95 -13.82 -12.71
C TYR A 111 -1.07 -13.06 -11.71
N SER A 112 -1.27 -11.76 -11.55
CA SER A 112 -0.42 -10.88 -10.74
C SER A 112 -0.83 -10.75 -9.27
N TRP A 113 -1.74 -11.58 -8.78
CA TRP A 113 -2.29 -11.49 -7.44
C TRP A 113 -1.86 -12.66 -6.54
N TYR A 114 -1.72 -12.38 -5.26
CA TYR A 114 -1.73 -13.40 -4.21
C TYR A 114 -3.11 -13.50 -3.60
N ARG A 115 -3.55 -14.73 -3.31
CA ARG A 115 -4.76 -14.96 -2.52
C ARG A 115 -4.42 -15.70 -1.25
N VAL A 116 -4.80 -15.11 -0.10
CA VAL A 116 -4.56 -15.65 1.24
C VAL A 116 -5.88 -15.74 1.97
N GLY A 117 -6.36 -16.95 2.26
CA GLY A 117 -7.57 -17.16 3.07
C GLY A 117 -8.83 -16.49 2.56
N GLY A 118 -8.90 -16.09 1.28
CA GLY A 118 -10.05 -15.38 0.70
C GLY A 118 -9.80 -13.90 0.41
N MET A 119 -8.77 -13.29 0.97
CA MET A 119 -8.32 -11.95 0.62
C MET A 119 -7.30 -12.00 -0.52
N THR A 120 -7.37 -11.03 -1.43
CA THR A 120 -6.41 -10.89 -2.53
C THR A 120 -5.60 -9.62 -2.35
N PHE A 121 -4.31 -9.67 -2.62
CA PHE A 121 -3.45 -8.50 -2.69
C PHE A 121 -2.49 -8.60 -3.87
N GLN A 122 -2.09 -7.45 -4.40
CA GLN A 122 -1.18 -7.38 -5.53
C GLN A 122 0.22 -7.02 -5.03
N PRO A 123 1.25 -7.87 -5.23
CA PRO A 123 2.62 -7.58 -4.79
C PRO A 123 3.19 -6.31 -5.39
N ALA A 124 2.79 -5.95 -6.62
CA ALA A 124 3.21 -4.73 -7.28
C ALA A 124 2.84 -3.45 -6.50
N GLU A 125 1.75 -3.46 -5.72
CA GLU A 125 1.37 -2.31 -4.88
C GLU A 125 2.40 -2.11 -3.74
N LEU A 126 2.90 -3.20 -3.16
CA LEU A 126 3.96 -3.14 -2.15
C LEU A 126 5.30 -2.73 -2.77
N ALA A 127 5.60 -3.21 -3.99
CA ALA A 127 6.81 -2.82 -4.71
C ALA A 127 6.86 -1.32 -4.99
N LYS A 128 5.73 -0.66 -5.27
CA LYS A 128 5.66 0.81 -5.45
C LYS A 128 6.11 1.56 -4.20
N ILE A 129 5.77 1.09 -3.00
CA ILE A 129 6.18 1.70 -1.73
C ILE A 129 7.70 1.65 -1.60
N SER A 130 8.32 0.55 -2.01
CA SER A 130 9.78 0.39 -2.00
C SER A 130 10.47 1.26 -3.05
N PHE A 131 9.81 1.54 -4.16
CA PHE A 131 10.38 2.31 -5.27
C PHE A 131 10.56 3.80 -4.92
N VAL A 132 9.65 4.37 -4.14
CA VAL A 132 9.68 5.81 -3.79
C VAL A 132 10.98 6.24 -3.08
N PRO A 133 11.41 5.62 -1.96
CA PRO A 133 12.65 6.02 -1.29
C PRO A 133 13.89 5.75 -2.15
N VAL A 134 13.88 4.70 -2.96
CA VAL A 134 14.98 4.38 -3.88
C VAL A 134 15.12 5.46 -4.93
N SER A 135 14.04 5.84 -5.59
CA SER A 135 14.05 6.89 -6.63
C SER A 135 14.47 8.23 -6.05
N TYR A 136 13.99 8.59 -4.86
CA TYR A 136 14.35 9.83 -4.20
C TYR A 136 15.87 9.91 -3.92
N THR A 137 16.46 8.83 -3.42
CA THR A 137 17.90 8.82 -3.12
C THR A 137 18.78 8.87 -4.37
N HIS A 138 18.39 8.19 -5.43
CA HIS A 138 19.17 8.19 -6.68
C HIS A 138 19.02 9.48 -7.49
N LEU A 139 17.86 10.15 -7.40
CA LEU A 139 17.61 11.38 -8.16
C LEU A 139 18.02 12.65 -7.42
N THR A 140 18.00 12.64 -6.07
CA THR A 140 18.21 13.85 -5.28
C THR A 140 19.54 13.89 -4.52
N LEU A 141 20.35 12.82 -4.60
CA LEU A 141 21.73 12.92 -4.09
C LEU A 141 22.48 13.97 -4.90
N PRO A 142 22.84 15.11 -4.31
CA PRO A 142 23.73 16.03 -4.98
C PRO A 142 25.05 15.30 -5.22
N THR A 143 25.47 15.22 -6.47
CA THR A 143 26.82 14.87 -6.83
C THR A 143 27.74 15.96 -6.28
N ASN A 144 28.02 15.92 -4.98
CA ASN A 144 29.12 16.67 -4.42
C ASN A 144 30.41 15.99 -4.91
N ARG A 145 30.87 16.48 -6.02
CA ARG A 145 32.30 16.45 -6.37
C ARG A 145 32.95 17.68 -5.82
#